data_fcc6d113859c8a14bb08e7b347e8da7f
#
_entry.id   fcc6d113859c8a14bb08e7b347e8da7f
#
_cell.length_a   1.000
_cell.length_b   1.000
_cell.length_c   1.000
_cell.angle_alpha   90.00
_cell.angle_beta   90.00
_cell.angle_gamma   90.00
#
_symmetry.space_group_name_H-M   'P 1'
#
loop_
_entity.id
_entity.type
_entity.pdbx_description
1 polymer ?
#
loop_
_entity_poly.entity_id
_entity_poly.type
_entity_poly.pdbx_seq_one_letter_code
_entity_poly.pdbx_strand_id
1 'polypeptide(L)'
;MIAFLATMMADFALSEEDYAWLAQYDIVHAAIWGHAEDAFPQLHAAGKLTAFDFSDKWDSPLWQTLVPHLDFAFTSAPQEDEALRLKMKAIVARGAGTVIVTLGENGSIAWDGAQFWRQAPEPVTVIDTMGAGDSFIAGFLCGWSAGMTLPQAMAQGTACAAKTIQYHGAW
;
A
#
# COMPACT_ATOMS: atom_id res chain seq x y z
N MET A 1 -1.18 8.74 -13.92
CA MET A 1 0.14 8.08 -14.00
C MET A 1 0.61 7.74 -12.60
N ILE A 2 1.18 6.56 -12.37
CA ILE A 2 1.64 6.08 -11.06
C ILE A 2 3.16 6.08 -11.05
N ALA A 3 3.78 6.64 -10.01
CA ALA A 3 5.22 6.55 -9.79
C ALA A 3 5.52 5.58 -8.63
N PHE A 4 6.47 4.69 -8.83
CA PHE A 4 6.99 3.79 -7.82
C PHE A 4 8.42 4.20 -7.48
N LEU A 5 8.66 4.41 -6.19
CA LEU A 5 9.99 4.70 -5.66
C LEU A 5 10.46 3.47 -4.87
N ALA A 6 11.47 2.80 -5.37
CA ALA A 6 12.13 1.71 -4.68
C ALA A 6 13.64 1.93 -4.70
N THR A 7 14.25 2.01 -3.54
CA THR A 7 15.70 2.08 -3.40
C THR A 7 16.14 1.30 -2.17
N MET A 8 17.28 0.66 -2.27
CA MET A 8 17.95 -0.05 -1.17
C MET A 8 19.16 0.73 -0.64
N MET A 9 19.27 2.01 -0.96
CA MET A 9 20.42 2.84 -0.59
C MET A 9 20.12 3.62 0.69
N ALA A 10 20.86 3.36 1.76
CA ALA A 10 20.69 3.97 3.08
C ALA A 10 20.82 5.51 3.08
N ASP A 11 21.46 6.09 2.08
CA ASP A 11 21.71 7.52 1.97
C ASP A 11 20.88 8.18 0.86
N PHE A 12 19.78 7.54 0.43
CA PHE A 12 18.90 8.12 -0.59
C PHE A 12 18.10 9.29 -0.01
N ALA A 13 18.14 10.41 -0.70
CA ALA A 13 17.29 11.57 -0.41
C ALA A 13 16.78 12.15 -1.74
N LEU A 14 15.52 12.49 -1.78
CA LEU A 14 14.92 13.15 -2.95
C LEU A 14 15.46 14.57 -3.10
N SER A 15 15.88 14.93 -4.31
CA SER A 15 16.25 16.28 -4.68
C SER A 15 15.02 17.13 -5.03
N GLU A 16 15.17 18.45 -5.13
CA GLU A 16 14.10 19.35 -5.61
C GLU A 16 13.62 18.96 -7.03
N GLU A 17 14.51 18.46 -7.88
CA GLU A 17 14.16 17.99 -9.22
C GLU A 17 13.29 16.73 -9.16
N ASP A 18 13.57 15.81 -8.22
CA ASP A 18 12.75 14.61 -7.99
C ASP A 18 11.34 15.01 -7.51
N TYR A 19 11.22 15.95 -6.60
CA TYR A 19 9.92 16.46 -6.17
C TYR A 19 9.13 17.09 -7.33
N ALA A 20 9.78 17.90 -8.16
CA ALA A 20 9.15 18.51 -9.33
C ALA A 20 8.71 17.44 -10.35
N TRP A 21 9.47 16.37 -10.47
CA TRP A 21 9.14 15.24 -11.33
C TRP A 21 7.96 14.43 -10.76
N LEU A 22 7.98 14.09 -9.48
CA LEU A 22 6.90 13.37 -8.79
C LEU A 22 5.58 14.14 -8.82
N ALA A 23 5.63 15.47 -8.73
CA ALA A 23 4.45 16.32 -8.80
C ALA A 23 3.69 16.25 -10.14
N GLN A 24 4.25 15.65 -11.18
CA GLN A 24 3.58 15.41 -12.46
C GLN A 24 2.66 14.18 -12.45
N TYR A 25 2.78 13.33 -11.42
CA TYR A 25 1.98 12.11 -11.29
C TYR A 25 0.76 12.34 -10.40
N ASP A 26 -0.31 11.59 -10.65
CA ASP A 26 -1.54 11.67 -9.87
C ASP A 26 -1.46 10.84 -8.59
N ILE A 27 -0.73 9.72 -8.64
CA ILE A 27 -0.53 8.79 -7.53
C ILE A 27 0.97 8.61 -7.30
N VAL A 28 1.39 8.73 -6.05
CA VAL A 28 2.76 8.45 -5.62
C VAL A 28 2.74 7.32 -4.59
N HIS A 29 3.53 6.29 -4.85
CA HIS A 29 3.69 5.14 -3.97
C HIS A 29 5.17 4.94 -3.60
N ALA A 30 5.42 4.64 -2.33
CA ALA A 30 6.70 4.15 -1.84
C ALA A 30 6.48 3.08 -0.77
N ALA A 31 7.53 2.32 -0.50
CA ALA A 31 7.57 1.34 0.58
C ALA A 31 8.60 1.74 1.64
N ILE A 32 8.48 1.18 2.83
CA ILE A 32 9.34 1.47 3.99
C ILE A 32 10.84 1.27 3.70
N TRP A 33 11.18 0.46 2.71
CA TRP A 33 12.55 0.21 2.28
C TRP A 33 13.08 1.23 1.27
N GLY A 34 12.22 2.16 0.83
CA GLY A 34 12.53 3.12 -0.23
C GLY A 34 13.14 4.43 0.24
N HIS A 35 13.14 4.70 1.55
CA HIS A 35 13.64 5.95 2.16
C HIS A 35 13.13 7.24 1.48
N ALA A 36 11.86 7.21 1.04
CA ALA A 36 11.20 8.33 0.35
C ALA A 36 10.09 8.96 1.21
N GLU A 37 10.02 8.62 2.49
CA GLU A 37 8.96 9.03 3.41
C GLU A 37 8.86 10.55 3.57
N ASP A 38 9.96 11.27 3.51
CA ASP A 38 10.00 12.73 3.68
C ASP A 38 9.26 13.49 2.57
N ALA A 39 9.01 12.84 1.42
CA ALA A 39 8.26 13.43 0.31
C ALA A 39 6.75 13.53 0.56
N PHE A 40 6.21 12.64 1.37
CA PHE A 40 4.76 12.46 1.47
C PHE A 40 3.99 13.66 2.00
N PRO A 41 4.46 14.40 3.04
CA PRO A 41 3.77 15.60 3.50
C PRO A 41 3.60 16.65 2.39
N GLN A 42 4.65 16.88 1.61
CA GLN A 42 4.63 17.86 0.51
C GLN A 42 3.75 17.40 -0.65
N LEU A 43 3.86 16.12 -1.05
CA LEU A 43 3.05 15.56 -2.14
C LEU A 43 1.56 15.52 -1.79
N HIS A 44 1.23 15.13 -0.57
CA HIS A 44 -0.15 15.15 -0.08
C HIS A 44 -0.72 16.57 -0.03
N ALA A 45 0.06 17.56 0.48
CA ALA A 45 -0.33 18.96 0.46
C ALA A 45 -0.51 19.53 -0.95
N ALA A 46 0.21 18.99 -1.95
CA ALA A 46 0.04 19.30 -3.37
C ALA A 46 -1.17 18.59 -4.02
N GLY A 47 -1.99 17.87 -3.24
CA GLY A 47 -3.19 17.17 -3.71
C GLY A 47 -2.91 15.89 -4.49
N LYS A 48 -1.72 15.29 -4.31
CA LYS A 48 -1.41 13.99 -4.89
C LYS A 48 -2.01 12.88 -4.04
N LEU A 49 -2.50 11.84 -4.69
CA LEU A 49 -2.89 10.63 -4.00
C LEU A 49 -1.64 9.90 -3.52
N THR A 50 -1.56 9.70 -2.23
CA THR A 50 -0.38 9.14 -1.56
C THR A 50 -0.65 7.76 -1.00
N ALA A 51 0.23 6.82 -1.33
CA ALA A 51 0.14 5.43 -0.93
C ALA A 51 1.48 4.94 -0.37
N PHE A 52 1.49 4.35 0.82
CA PHE A 52 2.72 3.88 1.44
C PHE A 52 2.56 2.45 1.96
N ASP A 53 3.57 1.61 1.68
CA ASP A 53 3.65 0.25 2.19
C ASP A 53 4.59 0.16 3.39
N PHE A 54 4.01 -0.15 4.53
CA PHE A 54 4.74 -0.40 5.78
C PHE A 54 5.25 -1.84 5.91
N SER A 55 4.99 -2.70 4.91
CA SER A 55 5.33 -4.13 4.97
C SER A 55 4.74 -4.77 6.24
N ASP A 56 5.52 -5.52 7.00
CA ASP A 56 5.17 -6.12 8.31
C ASP A 56 5.62 -5.26 9.52
N LYS A 57 6.05 -4.02 9.30
CA LYS A 57 6.71 -3.17 10.31
C LYS A 57 5.70 -2.38 11.15
N TRP A 58 4.89 -3.08 11.93
CA TRP A 58 3.90 -2.48 12.82
C TRP A 58 4.49 -1.64 13.97
N ASP A 59 5.77 -1.81 14.28
CA ASP A 59 6.55 -1.08 15.28
C ASP A 59 7.30 0.13 14.72
N SER A 60 7.22 0.37 13.40
CA SER A 60 7.90 1.50 12.77
C SER A 60 7.41 2.84 13.31
N PRO A 61 8.32 3.78 13.63
CA PRO A 61 7.95 5.14 14.02
C PRO A 61 7.25 5.90 12.89
N LEU A 62 7.42 5.49 11.63
CA LEU A 62 6.76 6.10 10.47
C LEU A 62 5.23 6.07 10.55
N TRP A 63 4.64 5.10 11.29
CA TRP A 63 3.21 5.14 11.59
C TRP A 63 2.77 6.41 12.32
N GLN A 64 3.68 7.08 13.02
CA GLN A 64 3.35 8.31 13.73
C GLN A 64 3.44 9.55 12.86
N THR A 65 4.37 9.58 11.91
CA THR A 65 4.70 10.75 11.11
C THR A 65 4.01 10.77 9.75
N LEU A 66 3.86 9.60 9.09
CA LEU A 66 3.31 9.53 7.73
C LEU A 66 1.78 9.44 7.67
N VAL A 67 1.15 8.77 8.64
CA VAL A 67 -0.29 8.47 8.59
C VAL A 67 -1.17 9.66 8.22
N PRO A 68 -0.95 10.89 8.74
CA PRO A 68 -1.77 12.05 8.39
C PRO A 68 -1.64 12.51 6.93
N HIS A 69 -0.68 11.94 6.19
CA HIS A 69 -0.34 12.32 4.82
C HIS A 69 -0.57 11.19 3.82
N LEU A 70 -1.39 10.19 4.19
CA LEU A 70 -1.64 9.02 3.36
C LEU A 70 -3.12 8.89 3.02
N ASP A 71 -3.41 8.76 1.72
CA ASP A 71 -4.72 8.30 1.27
C ASP A 71 -4.84 6.78 1.47
N PHE A 72 -3.76 6.04 1.20
CA PHE A 72 -3.70 4.59 1.41
C PHE A 72 -2.46 4.19 2.22
N ALA A 73 -2.70 3.50 3.33
CA ALA A 73 -1.66 2.82 4.10
C ALA A 73 -1.78 1.31 3.88
N PHE A 74 -0.77 0.71 3.28
CA PHE A 74 -0.66 -0.74 3.09
C PHE A 74 0.23 -1.35 4.15
N THR A 75 -0.10 -2.57 4.56
CA THR A 75 0.71 -3.37 5.48
C THR A 75 0.30 -4.84 5.37
N SER A 76 1.00 -5.72 6.06
CA SER A 76 0.68 -7.15 6.14
C SER A 76 0.52 -7.63 7.57
N ALA A 77 -0.29 -8.66 7.75
CA ALA A 77 -0.45 -9.38 9.00
C ALA A 77 -0.71 -10.86 8.73
N PRO A 78 -0.40 -11.77 9.67
CA PRO A 78 -0.61 -13.20 9.46
C PRO A 78 -2.09 -13.58 9.44
N GLN A 79 -2.92 -12.86 10.16
CA GLN A 79 -4.37 -13.14 10.25
C GLN A 79 -5.14 -11.91 10.69
N GLU A 80 -6.46 -11.93 10.45
CA GLU A 80 -7.39 -10.96 11.01
C GLU A 80 -7.80 -11.37 12.42
N ASP A 81 -7.64 -10.44 13.37
CA ASP A 81 -8.15 -10.54 14.74
C ASP A 81 -8.67 -9.19 15.24
N GLU A 82 -9.22 -9.16 16.45
CA GLU A 82 -9.76 -7.93 17.02
C GLU A 82 -8.65 -6.88 17.27
N ALA A 83 -7.44 -7.31 17.64
CA ALA A 83 -6.32 -6.39 17.85
C ALA A 83 -5.90 -5.70 16.54
N LEU A 84 -5.87 -6.43 15.43
CA LEU A 84 -5.63 -5.86 14.11
C LEU A 84 -6.71 -4.84 13.73
N ARG A 85 -7.97 -5.18 13.91
CA ARG A 85 -9.09 -4.25 13.61
C ARG A 85 -9.00 -2.96 14.43
N LEU A 86 -8.65 -3.06 15.71
CA LEU A 86 -8.45 -1.88 16.55
C LEU A 86 -7.29 -1.01 16.06
N LYS A 87 -6.17 -1.62 15.66
CA LYS A 87 -5.03 -0.90 15.04
C LYS A 87 -5.45 -0.19 13.77
N MET A 88 -6.16 -0.87 12.85
CA MET A 88 -6.63 -0.26 11.60
C MET A 88 -7.54 0.96 11.86
N LYS A 89 -8.47 0.84 12.80
CA LYS A 89 -9.32 1.97 13.21
C LYS A 89 -8.49 3.13 13.77
N ALA A 90 -7.51 2.84 14.61
CA ALA A 90 -6.63 3.87 15.19
C ALA A 90 -5.79 4.58 14.13
N ILE A 91 -5.34 3.89 13.09
CA ILE A 91 -4.56 4.47 11.99
C ILE A 91 -5.44 5.47 11.19
N VAL A 92 -6.65 5.06 10.80
CA VAL A 92 -7.55 5.96 10.06
C VAL A 92 -8.00 7.13 10.96
N ALA A 93 -8.25 6.93 12.24
CA ALA A 93 -8.55 8.00 13.19
C ALA A 93 -7.42 9.03 13.33
N ARG A 94 -6.19 8.69 12.93
CA ARG A 94 -5.01 9.57 12.94
C ARG A 94 -4.78 10.28 11.60
N GLY A 95 -5.60 10.03 10.60
CA GLY A 95 -5.62 10.80 9.36
C GLY A 95 -5.44 10.01 8.06
N ALA A 96 -5.06 8.73 8.09
CA ALA A 96 -5.04 7.94 6.86
C ALA A 96 -6.46 7.84 6.27
N GLY A 97 -6.57 7.93 4.94
CA GLY A 97 -7.85 7.76 4.25
C GLY A 97 -8.37 6.32 4.38
N THR A 98 -7.54 5.35 4.06
CA THR A 98 -7.86 3.92 4.12
C THR A 98 -6.64 3.11 4.52
N VAL A 99 -6.82 2.12 5.38
CA VAL A 99 -5.79 1.10 5.71
C VAL A 99 -6.15 -0.21 5.04
N ILE A 100 -5.20 -0.79 4.31
CA ILE A 100 -5.36 -2.08 3.65
C ILE A 100 -4.31 -3.05 4.22
N VAL A 101 -4.75 -4.21 4.66
CA VAL A 101 -3.89 -5.25 5.22
C VAL A 101 -4.00 -6.52 4.39
N THR A 102 -2.89 -6.97 3.84
CA THR A 102 -2.79 -8.28 3.21
C THR A 102 -2.58 -9.36 4.28
N LEU A 103 -3.26 -10.49 4.14
CA LEU A 103 -3.32 -11.58 5.12
C LEU A 103 -2.78 -12.90 4.53
N GLY A 104 -1.95 -12.83 3.49
CA GLY A 104 -1.42 -13.98 2.78
C GLY A 104 -2.54 -14.87 2.22
N GLU A 105 -2.55 -16.14 2.61
CA GLU A 105 -3.57 -17.12 2.19
C GLU A 105 -4.99 -16.78 2.67
N ASN A 106 -5.16 -15.84 3.60
CA ASN A 106 -6.44 -15.39 4.11
C ASN A 106 -7.01 -14.18 3.35
N GLY A 107 -6.34 -13.75 2.25
CA GLY A 107 -6.77 -12.65 1.41
C GLY A 107 -6.38 -11.28 1.93
N SER A 108 -7.30 -10.34 2.00
CA SER A 108 -7.03 -8.99 2.50
C SER A 108 -8.24 -8.36 3.18
N ILE A 109 -7.98 -7.36 4.03
CA ILE A 109 -8.99 -6.57 4.71
C ILE A 109 -8.63 -5.08 4.58
N ALA A 110 -9.64 -4.22 4.41
CA ALA A 110 -9.49 -2.77 4.44
C ALA A 110 -10.44 -2.14 5.45
N TRP A 111 -10.04 -1.01 6.02
CA TRP A 111 -10.87 -0.12 6.82
C TRP A 111 -10.86 1.29 6.21
N ASP A 112 -12.01 1.80 5.81
CA ASP A 112 -12.19 3.10 5.12
C ASP A 112 -12.68 4.23 6.04
N GLY A 113 -12.68 3.98 7.34
CA GLY A 113 -13.23 4.90 8.34
C GLY A 113 -14.69 4.65 8.68
N ALA A 114 -15.43 3.94 7.83
CA ALA A 114 -16.85 3.64 8.02
C ALA A 114 -17.13 2.14 8.21
N GLN A 115 -16.50 1.29 7.38
CA GLN A 115 -16.72 -0.15 7.40
C GLN A 115 -15.50 -0.96 7.01
N PHE A 116 -15.48 -2.23 7.40
CA PHE A 116 -14.49 -3.19 6.96
C PHE A 116 -14.91 -3.84 5.65
N TRP A 117 -13.96 -3.89 4.71
CA TRP A 117 -14.06 -4.61 3.46
C TRP A 117 -13.14 -5.82 3.48
N ARG A 118 -13.60 -6.95 2.98
CA ARG A 118 -12.79 -8.16 2.88
C ARG A 118 -12.75 -8.65 1.46
N GLN A 119 -11.57 -9.09 1.04
CA GLN A 119 -11.36 -9.74 -0.24
C GLN A 119 -10.75 -11.13 0.01
N ALA A 120 -11.46 -12.15 -0.43
CA ALA A 120 -10.94 -13.52 -0.39
C ALA A 120 -9.75 -13.68 -1.36
N PRO A 121 -8.80 -14.60 -1.08
CA PRO A 121 -7.74 -14.91 -2.03
C PRO A 121 -8.32 -15.62 -3.26
N GLU A 122 -7.60 -15.57 -4.38
CA GLU A 122 -7.90 -16.42 -5.53
C GLU A 122 -7.29 -17.82 -5.32
N PRO A 123 -8.03 -18.90 -5.62
CA PRO A 123 -7.52 -20.26 -5.50
C PRO A 123 -6.55 -20.57 -6.65
N VAL A 124 -5.26 -20.50 -6.38
CA VAL A 124 -4.18 -20.78 -7.34
C VAL A 124 -3.13 -21.72 -6.74
N THR A 125 -2.33 -22.34 -7.61
CA THR A 125 -1.15 -23.08 -7.14
C THR A 125 -0.03 -22.10 -6.86
N VAL A 126 0.38 -22.02 -5.60
CA VAL A 126 1.48 -21.15 -5.16
C VAL A 126 2.83 -21.82 -5.46
N ILE A 127 3.68 -21.12 -6.19
CA ILE A 127 5.07 -21.53 -6.48
C ILE A 127 6.05 -20.67 -5.68
N ASP A 128 5.86 -19.33 -5.69
CA ASP A 128 6.72 -18.41 -4.98
C ASP A 128 5.86 -17.21 -4.53
N THR A 129 6.04 -16.75 -3.30
CA THR A 129 5.30 -15.59 -2.77
C THR A 129 6.03 -14.26 -2.89
N MET A 130 7.25 -14.27 -3.45
CA MET A 130 8.02 -13.05 -3.65
C MET A 130 7.26 -12.07 -4.57
N GLY A 131 7.16 -10.80 -4.16
CA GLY A 131 6.48 -9.76 -4.92
C GLY A 131 4.95 -9.81 -4.88
N ALA A 132 4.34 -10.75 -4.13
CA ALA A 132 2.87 -10.83 -4.03
C ALA A 132 2.25 -9.53 -3.47
N GLY A 133 2.87 -8.95 -2.43
CA GLY A 133 2.45 -7.68 -1.83
C GLY A 133 2.57 -6.52 -2.83
N ASP A 134 3.70 -6.40 -3.50
CA ASP A 134 3.95 -5.36 -4.51
C ASP A 134 2.94 -5.46 -5.67
N SER A 135 2.68 -6.69 -6.14
CA SER A 135 1.71 -6.95 -7.20
C SER A 135 0.28 -6.63 -6.77
N PHE A 136 -0.07 -6.93 -5.50
CA PHE A 136 -1.35 -6.54 -4.93
C PHE A 136 -1.50 -5.02 -4.93
N ILE A 137 -0.52 -4.29 -4.40
CA ILE A 137 -0.54 -2.83 -4.32
C ILE A 137 -0.61 -2.21 -5.72
N ALA A 138 0.21 -2.70 -6.67
CA ALA A 138 0.20 -2.24 -8.05
C ALA A 138 -1.17 -2.44 -8.70
N GLY A 139 -1.75 -3.63 -8.58
CA GLY A 139 -3.09 -3.95 -9.09
C GLY A 139 -4.17 -3.08 -8.45
N PHE A 140 -4.12 -2.90 -7.13
CA PHE A 140 -5.04 -2.03 -6.38
C PHE A 140 -4.98 -0.58 -6.88
N LEU A 141 -3.78 0.01 -6.94
CA LEU A 141 -3.60 1.41 -7.35
C LEU A 141 -3.99 1.62 -8.83
N CYS A 142 -3.72 0.66 -9.71
CA CYS A 142 -4.18 0.68 -11.09
C CYS A 142 -5.72 0.66 -11.18
N GLY A 143 -6.38 -0.22 -10.42
CA GLY A 143 -7.84 -0.28 -10.35
C GLY A 143 -8.44 1.01 -9.81
N TRP A 144 -7.88 1.54 -8.72
CA TRP A 144 -8.30 2.81 -8.15
C TRP A 144 -8.15 3.98 -9.14
N SER A 145 -7.02 4.07 -9.83
CA SER A 145 -6.77 5.07 -10.87
C SER A 145 -7.77 4.98 -12.04
N ALA A 146 -8.29 3.79 -12.31
CA ALA A 146 -9.34 3.56 -13.31
C ALA A 146 -10.76 3.87 -12.79
N GLY A 147 -10.91 4.39 -11.56
CA GLY A 147 -12.20 4.75 -10.98
C GLY A 147 -12.97 3.59 -10.35
N MET A 148 -12.32 2.48 -10.06
CA MET A 148 -12.93 1.35 -9.36
C MET A 148 -13.26 1.72 -7.90
N THR A 149 -14.31 1.13 -7.36
CA THR A 149 -14.62 1.19 -5.92
C THR A 149 -13.57 0.45 -5.10
N LEU A 150 -13.48 0.73 -3.79
CA LEU A 150 -12.52 0.08 -2.89
C LEU A 150 -12.54 -1.46 -3.00
N PRO A 151 -13.71 -2.15 -2.92
CA PRO A 151 -13.72 -3.61 -3.07
C PRO A 151 -13.31 -4.08 -4.47
N GLN A 152 -13.59 -3.32 -5.53
CA GLN A 152 -13.15 -3.67 -6.89
C GLN A 152 -11.63 -3.51 -7.04
N ALA A 153 -11.04 -2.45 -6.46
CA ALA A 153 -9.60 -2.26 -6.45
C ALA A 153 -8.89 -3.36 -5.63
N MET A 154 -9.46 -3.77 -4.48
CA MET A 154 -8.96 -4.92 -3.71
C MET A 154 -8.99 -6.22 -4.53
N ALA A 155 -10.09 -6.48 -5.25
CA ALA A 155 -10.20 -7.66 -6.12
C ALA A 155 -9.16 -7.62 -7.26
N GLN A 156 -8.95 -6.46 -7.88
CA GLN A 156 -7.92 -6.26 -8.90
C GLN A 156 -6.51 -6.52 -8.34
N GLY A 157 -6.21 -6.02 -7.12
CA GLY A 157 -4.97 -6.30 -6.41
C GLY A 157 -4.77 -7.79 -6.16
N THR A 158 -5.82 -8.49 -5.68
CA THR A 158 -5.79 -9.94 -5.46
C THR A 158 -5.53 -10.71 -6.75
N ALA A 159 -6.16 -10.33 -7.86
CA ALA A 159 -5.94 -10.97 -9.16
C ALA A 159 -4.50 -10.78 -9.66
N CYS A 160 -3.88 -9.62 -9.44
CA CYS A 160 -2.47 -9.38 -9.77
C CYS A 160 -1.55 -10.24 -8.89
N ALA A 161 -1.74 -10.24 -7.58
CA ALA A 161 -0.96 -11.06 -6.66
C ALA A 161 -1.07 -12.55 -7.00
N ALA A 162 -2.29 -13.04 -7.29
CA ALA A 162 -2.54 -14.41 -7.67
C ALA A 162 -1.77 -14.84 -8.94
N LYS A 163 -1.60 -13.95 -9.90
CA LYS A 163 -0.76 -14.22 -11.08
C LYS A 163 0.72 -14.34 -10.70
N THR A 164 1.23 -13.40 -9.90
CA THR A 164 2.64 -13.34 -9.52
C THR A 164 3.08 -14.58 -8.77
N ILE A 165 2.27 -15.13 -7.87
CA ILE A 165 2.66 -16.28 -7.04
C ILE A 165 2.65 -17.63 -7.77
N GLN A 166 2.31 -17.68 -9.06
CA GLN A 166 2.28 -18.90 -9.88
C GLN A 166 3.58 -19.17 -10.64
N TYR A 167 4.62 -18.38 -10.45
CA TYR A 167 5.95 -18.59 -11.04
C TYR A 167 7.05 -18.12 -10.09
N HIS A 168 8.29 -18.47 -10.38
CA HIS A 168 9.44 -18.05 -9.57
C HIS A 168 9.84 -16.61 -9.87
N GLY A 169 10.12 -15.84 -8.82
CA GLY A 169 10.50 -14.43 -8.90
C GLY A 169 9.30 -13.48 -8.82
N ALA A 170 9.58 -12.18 -8.79
CA ALA A 170 8.58 -11.13 -8.52
C ALA A 170 7.96 -10.50 -9.78
N TRP A 171 8.33 -10.95 -10.99
CA TRP A 171 7.92 -10.40 -12.30
C TRP A 171 7.82 -11.48 -13.36
#